data_e7f4860bac90db3dd94941aebc59a8e3
#
_entry.id   e7f4860bac90db3dd94941aebc59a8e3
#
_cell.length_a   1.000
_cell.length_b   1.000
_cell.length_c   1.000
_cell.angle_alpha   90.00
_cell.angle_beta   90.00
_cell.angle_gamma   90.00
#
_symmetry.space_group_name_H-M   'P 1'
#
loop_
_entity.id
_entity.type
_entity.pdbx_description
1 polymer ?
#
loop_
_entity_poly.entity_id
_entity_poly.type
_entity_poly.pdbx_seq_one_letter_code
_entity_poly.pdbx_strand_id
1 'polypeptide(L)'
;TKWILPKDKKGNFVHRDLLSGSGWVEANAWQGSFGISHDLPKLMELMGGVDSFTHRLNYAFEQSRSSNFVFSYTDGYVSYANQPGCSNAHVFSYAGKPWLTQYWVRRGRQHAYRDTSPDMGYGGHDEDQGQMGGVSALMSIGLFNVTGNQSAIPVYEITSPIFDEVVIKLDGRYYNGGKFSIVTHHNSPKNDYIQSAKLNGNS
;
A
#
# COMPACT_ATOMS: atom_id res chain seq x y z
N THR A 1 8.84 2.26 23.05
CA THR A 1 9.27 1.51 21.86
C THR A 1 8.94 2.32 20.63
N LYS A 2 9.67 2.09 19.54
CA LYS A 2 9.39 2.69 18.21
C LYS A 2 8.54 1.75 17.34
N TRP A 3 7.78 0.86 17.98
CA TRP A 3 6.96 -0.17 17.37
C TRP A 3 5.67 -0.36 18.15
N ILE A 4 4.61 -0.73 17.47
CA ILE A 4 3.39 -1.22 18.11
C ILE A 4 3.67 -2.66 18.54
N LEU A 5 3.48 -2.93 19.83
CA LEU A 5 3.73 -4.25 20.43
C LEU A 5 2.56 -4.64 21.33
N PRO A 6 2.21 -5.93 21.37
CA PRO A 6 1.14 -6.41 22.24
C PRO A 6 1.48 -6.25 23.72
N LYS A 7 0.47 -5.92 24.51
CA LYS A 7 0.55 -5.78 25.97
C LYS A 7 -0.43 -6.73 26.64
N ASP A 8 -0.06 -7.20 27.82
CA ASP A 8 -0.96 -7.93 28.70
C ASP A 8 -1.98 -6.99 29.37
N LYS A 9 -2.92 -7.58 30.14
CA LYS A 9 -3.94 -6.83 30.89
C LYS A 9 -3.37 -5.87 31.95
N LYS A 10 -2.11 -6.04 32.33
CA LYS A 10 -1.40 -5.16 33.29
C LYS A 10 -0.61 -4.06 32.59
N GLY A 11 -0.61 -4.01 31.25
CA GLY A 11 0.12 -3.03 30.45
C GLY A 11 1.59 -3.38 30.19
N ASN A 12 2.06 -4.55 30.54
CA ASN A 12 3.42 -5.01 30.24
C ASN A 12 3.48 -5.54 28.80
N PHE A 13 4.64 -5.34 28.15
CA PHE A 13 4.86 -5.94 26.83
C PHE A 13 4.94 -7.47 26.94
N VAL A 14 4.14 -8.17 26.14
CA VAL A 14 4.12 -9.65 26.09
C VAL A 14 5.45 -10.19 25.58
N HIS A 15 6.01 -9.57 24.54
CA HIS A 15 7.33 -9.87 24.00
C HIS A 15 7.88 -8.64 23.25
N ARG A 16 9.13 -8.74 22.79
CA ARG A 16 9.78 -7.69 21.98
C ARG A 16 10.29 -8.20 20.64
N ASP A 17 9.98 -9.43 20.28
CA ASP A 17 10.26 -9.98 18.96
C ASP A 17 9.27 -9.39 17.96
N LEU A 18 9.80 -8.69 16.97
CA LEU A 18 9.02 -7.95 15.97
C LEU A 18 8.39 -8.87 14.90
N LEU A 19 8.93 -10.07 14.73
CA LEU A 19 8.41 -11.06 13.79
C LEU A 19 7.48 -12.07 14.45
N SER A 20 7.36 -12.04 15.78
CA SER A 20 6.43 -12.93 16.47
C SER A 20 4.98 -12.50 16.26
N GLY A 21 4.13 -13.44 15.84
CA GLY A 21 2.69 -13.28 15.79
C GLY A 21 1.98 -13.40 17.14
N SER A 22 2.71 -13.72 18.23
CA SER A 22 2.11 -13.85 19.56
C SER A 22 1.49 -12.54 20.03
N GLY A 23 0.21 -12.59 20.43
CA GLY A 23 -0.55 -11.42 20.85
C GLY A 23 -1.06 -10.53 19.71
N TRP A 24 -0.89 -10.95 18.48
CA TRP A 24 -1.47 -10.38 17.27
C TRP A 24 -2.57 -11.29 16.72
N VAL A 25 -3.49 -10.70 15.97
CA VAL A 25 -4.43 -11.41 15.11
C VAL A 25 -3.97 -11.18 13.68
N GLU A 26 -3.58 -12.25 13.00
CA GLU A 26 -3.18 -12.27 11.59
C GLU A 26 -2.07 -11.26 11.22
N ALA A 27 -1.20 -10.91 12.15
CA ALA A 27 -0.13 -9.95 11.93
C ALA A 27 1.05 -10.18 12.87
N ASN A 28 2.07 -9.36 12.72
CA ASN A 28 3.15 -9.15 13.68
C ASN A 28 3.49 -7.65 13.75
N ALA A 29 4.51 -7.27 14.49
CA ALA A 29 4.84 -5.85 14.67
C ALA A 29 5.28 -5.15 13.37
N TRP A 30 5.91 -5.86 12.44
CA TRP A 30 6.27 -5.30 11.13
C TRP A 30 5.03 -5.00 10.30
N GLN A 31 4.09 -5.92 10.21
CA GLN A 31 2.88 -5.77 9.42
C GLN A 31 1.94 -4.74 10.04
N GLY A 32 1.69 -4.83 11.36
CA GLY A 32 0.70 -4.00 12.04
C GLY A 32 1.14 -2.57 12.32
N SER A 33 2.46 -2.29 12.44
CA SER A 33 2.90 -0.94 12.81
C SER A 33 2.77 0.09 11.69
N PHE A 34 2.75 -0.31 10.44
CA PHE A 34 2.64 0.59 9.29
C PHE A 34 1.22 0.76 8.76
N GLY A 35 0.27 -0.08 9.19
CA GLY A 35 -1.13 -0.07 8.76
C GLY A 35 -2.00 1.03 9.38
N ILE A 36 -1.41 2.01 10.09
CA ILE A 36 -2.15 3.10 10.75
C ILE A 36 -2.21 4.31 9.82
N SER A 37 -3.37 4.52 9.22
CA SER A 37 -3.56 5.54 8.18
C SER A 37 -4.12 6.88 8.68
N HIS A 38 -4.70 6.93 9.88
CA HIS A 38 -5.44 8.09 10.37
C HIS A 38 -4.54 9.26 10.82
N ASP A 39 -3.30 9.01 11.24
CA ASP A 39 -2.33 10.04 11.62
C ASP A 39 -0.90 9.60 11.29
N LEU A 40 -0.56 9.61 10.01
CA LEU A 40 0.77 9.23 9.53
C LEU A 40 1.89 10.14 10.04
N PRO A 41 1.73 11.48 10.14
CA PRO A 41 2.75 12.34 10.73
C PRO A 41 3.09 11.94 12.16
N LYS A 42 2.10 11.65 12.98
CA LYS A 42 2.31 11.21 14.37
C LYS A 42 2.94 9.82 14.44
N LEU A 43 2.53 8.92 13.57
CA LEU A 43 3.17 7.61 13.47
C LEU A 43 4.66 7.73 13.16
N MET A 44 5.03 8.56 12.18
CA MET A 44 6.43 8.81 11.83
C MET A 44 7.23 9.39 12.99
N GLU A 45 6.67 10.37 13.70
CA GLU A 45 7.27 10.93 14.93
C GLU A 45 7.54 9.84 15.96
N LEU A 46 6.53 9.03 16.28
CA LEU A 46 6.61 7.95 17.26
C LEU A 46 7.62 6.86 16.86
N MET A 47 7.81 6.64 15.57
CA MET A 47 8.79 5.70 15.04
C MET A 47 10.22 6.28 14.95
N GLY A 48 10.41 7.51 15.40
CA GLY A 48 11.73 8.16 15.49
C GLY A 48 12.06 9.09 14.32
N GLY A 49 11.03 9.65 13.69
CA GLY A 49 11.12 10.61 12.61
C GLY A 49 11.01 9.97 11.23
N VAL A 50 10.85 10.84 10.22
CA VAL A 50 10.62 10.47 8.83
C VAL A 50 11.70 9.53 8.28
N ASP A 51 12.97 9.79 8.55
CA ASP A 51 14.07 8.97 8.02
C ASP A 51 14.07 7.56 8.65
N SER A 52 13.83 7.47 9.96
CA SER A 52 13.74 6.19 10.67
C SER A 52 12.55 5.36 10.19
N PHE A 53 11.40 6.01 9.99
CA PHE A 53 10.20 5.40 9.43
C PHE A 53 10.46 4.88 8.01
N THR A 54 10.97 5.74 7.14
CA THR A 54 11.27 5.43 5.73
C THR A 54 12.26 4.27 5.64
N HIS A 55 13.35 4.31 6.40
CA HIS A 55 14.36 3.26 6.40
C HIS A 55 13.78 1.90 6.79
N ARG A 56 12.98 1.85 7.85
CA ARG A 56 12.37 0.60 8.32
C ARG A 56 11.37 0.04 7.32
N LEU A 57 10.49 0.89 6.80
CA LEU A 57 9.50 0.42 5.83
C LEU A 57 10.16 -0.04 4.54
N ASN A 58 11.16 0.69 4.04
CA ASN A 58 11.93 0.26 2.87
C ASN A 58 12.67 -1.06 3.12
N TYR A 59 13.28 -1.21 4.30
CA TYR A 59 13.89 -2.48 4.70
C TYR A 59 12.86 -3.62 4.69
N ALA A 60 11.65 -3.40 5.20
CA ALA A 60 10.60 -4.40 5.21
C ALA A 60 10.22 -4.85 3.79
N PHE A 61 10.11 -3.91 2.85
CA PHE A 61 9.87 -4.22 1.44
C PHE A 61 11.02 -5.00 0.81
N GLU A 62 12.28 -4.61 1.07
CA GLU A 62 13.45 -5.33 0.55
C GLU A 62 13.49 -6.78 1.06
N GLN A 63 13.21 -7.01 2.35
CA GLN A 63 13.16 -8.35 2.92
C GLN A 63 12.01 -9.20 2.37
N SER A 64 10.94 -8.56 1.87
CA SER A 64 9.77 -9.25 1.35
C SER A 64 9.86 -9.65 -0.13
N ARG A 65 10.93 -9.26 -0.84
CA ARG A 65 11.10 -9.58 -2.28
C ARG A 65 11.13 -11.07 -2.56
N SER A 66 11.82 -11.85 -1.74
CA SER A 66 11.99 -13.29 -1.96
C SER A 66 10.67 -14.07 -1.79
N SER A 67 9.71 -13.52 -1.06
CA SER A 67 8.38 -14.09 -0.88
C SER A 67 7.36 -13.57 -1.89
N ASN A 68 7.76 -12.72 -2.84
CA ASN A 68 6.85 -11.99 -3.72
C ASN A 68 5.84 -11.11 -2.97
N PHE A 69 6.21 -10.60 -1.79
CA PHE A 69 5.36 -9.79 -0.90
C PHE A 69 4.11 -10.52 -0.43
N VAL A 70 4.18 -11.83 -0.28
CA VAL A 70 3.09 -12.68 0.23
C VAL A 70 3.64 -13.59 1.31
N PHE A 71 3.05 -13.53 2.48
CA PHE A 71 3.39 -14.35 3.64
C PHE A 71 2.13 -14.93 4.25
N SER A 72 2.27 -16.00 5.02
CA SER A 72 1.24 -16.44 5.94
C SER A 72 0.95 -15.36 6.98
N TYR A 73 -0.23 -15.36 7.54
CA TYR A 73 -0.81 -14.25 8.32
C TYR A 73 0.11 -13.59 9.35
N THR A 74 0.96 -14.34 10.04
CA THR A 74 1.82 -13.79 11.11
C THR A 74 3.28 -13.70 10.71
N ASP A 75 3.63 -14.14 9.50
CA ASP A 75 5.01 -14.26 9.06
C ASP A 75 5.46 -13.06 8.23
N GLY A 76 6.79 -12.83 8.21
CA GLY A 76 7.45 -11.89 7.33
C GLY A 76 7.22 -10.41 7.66
N TYR A 77 7.50 -9.55 6.69
CA TYR A 77 7.61 -8.11 6.89
C TYR A 77 6.45 -7.33 6.26
N VAL A 78 6.30 -7.37 4.94
CA VAL A 78 5.19 -6.77 4.19
C VAL A 78 4.46 -7.88 3.46
N SER A 79 3.16 -7.99 3.70
CA SER A 79 2.33 -8.99 3.02
C SER A 79 1.12 -8.31 2.37
N TYR A 80 0.96 -8.56 1.06
CA TYR A 80 -0.24 -8.19 0.32
C TYR A 80 -1.31 -9.29 0.36
N ALA A 81 -1.08 -10.34 1.13
CA ALA A 81 -2.05 -11.40 1.39
C ALA A 81 -3.03 -11.05 2.53
N ASN A 82 -2.82 -9.92 3.22
CA ASN A 82 -3.69 -9.50 4.33
C ASN A 82 -3.75 -7.97 4.42
N GLN A 83 -4.82 -7.45 5.04
CA GLN A 83 -5.19 -6.04 5.10
C GLN A 83 -4.09 -5.10 5.61
N PRO A 84 -3.32 -5.43 6.66
CA PRO A 84 -2.29 -4.51 7.16
C PRO A 84 -1.24 -4.10 6.12
N GLY A 85 -0.98 -4.93 5.11
CA GLY A 85 -0.01 -4.67 4.05
C GLY A 85 -0.51 -3.79 2.91
N CYS A 86 -1.83 -3.73 2.70
CA CYS A 86 -2.43 -3.20 1.46
C CYS A 86 -2.08 -1.73 1.18
N SER A 87 -1.90 -0.90 2.20
CA SER A 87 -1.56 0.53 2.06
C SER A 87 -0.07 0.85 2.21
N ASN A 88 0.75 -0.11 2.64
CA ASN A 88 2.12 0.16 3.09
C ASN A 88 3.01 0.83 2.04
N ALA A 89 2.89 0.45 0.76
CA ALA A 89 3.68 1.10 -0.31
C ALA A 89 3.30 2.57 -0.54
N HIS A 90 2.06 2.94 -0.23
CA HIS A 90 1.55 4.28 -0.49
C HIS A 90 1.96 5.30 0.57
N VAL A 91 2.28 4.85 1.79
CA VAL A 91 2.61 5.77 2.90
C VAL A 91 3.97 6.45 2.75
N PHE A 92 4.86 6.00 1.86
CA PHE A 92 6.09 6.73 1.55
C PHE A 92 5.83 8.12 0.97
N SER A 93 4.73 8.33 0.26
CA SER A 93 4.34 9.65 -0.24
C SER A 93 4.15 10.65 0.90
N TYR A 94 3.60 10.21 2.02
CA TYR A 94 3.42 11.03 3.23
C TYR A 94 4.73 11.29 3.97
N ALA A 95 5.74 10.47 3.74
CA ALA A 95 7.11 10.68 4.22
C ALA A 95 7.94 11.59 3.28
N GLY A 96 7.33 12.19 2.24
CA GLY A 96 8.03 12.99 1.24
C GLY A 96 8.93 12.16 0.30
N LYS A 97 8.65 10.87 0.15
CA LYS A 97 9.41 9.93 -0.68
C LYS A 97 8.52 9.28 -1.76
N PRO A 98 7.83 10.07 -2.61
CA PRO A 98 6.88 9.53 -3.59
C PRO A 98 7.51 8.55 -4.60
N TRP A 99 8.81 8.67 -4.86
CA TRP A 99 9.51 7.68 -5.71
C TRP A 99 9.54 6.28 -5.10
N LEU A 100 9.62 6.14 -3.76
CA LEU A 100 9.52 4.82 -3.12
C LEU A 100 8.10 4.27 -3.22
N THR A 101 7.07 5.10 -3.08
CA THR A 101 5.69 4.70 -3.36
C THR A 101 5.57 4.14 -4.78
N GLN A 102 5.99 4.90 -5.79
CA GLN A 102 5.89 4.48 -7.19
C GLN A 102 6.63 3.16 -7.45
N TYR A 103 7.84 3.03 -6.93
CA TYR A 103 8.64 1.84 -7.07
C TYR A 103 7.99 0.61 -6.40
N TRP A 104 7.62 0.72 -5.13
CA TRP A 104 7.10 -0.42 -4.37
C TRP A 104 5.68 -0.82 -4.79
N VAL A 105 4.84 0.13 -5.20
CA VAL A 105 3.52 -0.16 -5.77
C VAL A 105 3.66 -1.02 -7.02
N ARG A 106 4.56 -0.65 -7.94
CA ARG A 106 4.83 -1.45 -9.15
C ARG A 106 5.33 -2.85 -8.80
N ARG A 107 6.27 -2.98 -7.87
CA ARG A 107 6.82 -4.29 -7.46
C ARG A 107 5.77 -5.14 -6.75
N GLY A 108 5.05 -4.57 -5.79
CA GLY A 108 3.98 -5.28 -5.08
C GLY A 108 2.90 -5.78 -6.03
N ARG A 109 2.41 -4.91 -6.91
CA ARG A 109 1.41 -5.30 -7.90
C ARG A 109 1.93 -6.40 -8.84
N GLN A 110 3.15 -6.28 -9.35
CA GLN A 110 3.72 -7.22 -10.32
C GLN A 110 3.96 -8.60 -9.72
N HIS A 111 4.32 -8.69 -8.46
CA HIS A 111 4.74 -9.93 -7.83
C HIS A 111 3.66 -10.57 -6.95
N ALA A 112 2.92 -9.79 -6.16
CA ALA A 112 1.85 -10.31 -5.30
C ALA A 112 0.59 -10.66 -6.09
N TYR A 113 0.20 -9.79 -7.04
CA TYR A 113 -1.04 -9.95 -7.84
C TYR A 113 -0.72 -10.28 -9.30
N ARG A 114 0.10 -11.27 -9.52
CA ARG A 114 0.73 -11.58 -10.82
C ARG A 114 -0.09 -12.48 -11.73
N ASP A 115 -1.07 -13.18 -11.20
CA ASP A 115 -1.80 -14.23 -11.90
C ASP A 115 -3.29 -13.86 -12.05
N THR A 116 -3.97 -14.56 -12.95
CA THR A 116 -5.41 -14.43 -13.18
C THR A 116 -6.19 -15.69 -12.78
N SER A 117 -5.49 -16.72 -12.28
CA SER A 117 -6.13 -17.92 -11.77
C SER A 117 -6.72 -17.71 -10.38
N PRO A 118 -7.79 -18.43 -10.01
CA PRO A 118 -8.33 -18.38 -8.65
C PRO A 118 -7.32 -18.77 -7.58
N ASP A 119 -6.39 -19.67 -7.91
CA ASP A 119 -5.43 -20.22 -6.93
C ASP A 119 -4.27 -19.26 -6.66
N MET A 120 -3.87 -18.44 -7.63
CA MET A 120 -2.64 -17.63 -7.56
C MET A 120 -2.86 -16.14 -7.81
N GLY A 121 -4.09 -15.72 -8.12
CA GLY A 121 -4.41 -14.33 -8.45
C GLY A 121 -4.10 -13.34 -7.34
N TYR A 122 -4.20 -13.79 -6.10
CA TYR A 122 -3.91 -13.02 -4.89
C TYR A 122 -2.70 -13.58 -4.12
N GLY A 123 -1.74 -14.15 -4.84
CA GLY A 123 -0.55 -14.76 -4.24
C GLY A 123 -0.82 -16.09 -3.55
N GLY A 124 -1.94 -16.74 -3.81
CA GLY A 124 -2.34 -18.00 -3.20
C GLY A 124 -3.02 -17.87 -1.83
N HIS A 125 -3.52 -16.67 -1.50
CA HIS A 125 -4.25 -16.35 -0.27
C HIS A 125 -5.69 -15.92 -0.54
N ASP A 126 -6.43 -15.66 0.54
CA ASP A 126 -7.82 -15.26 0.49
C ASP A 126 -8.00 -13.89 -0.18
N GLU A 127 -9.11 -13.72 -0.86
CA GLU A 127 -9.46 -12.49 -1.57
C GLU A 127 -10.07 -11.42 -0.65
N ASP A 128 -10.60 -11.84 0.51
CA ASP A 128 -11.17 -10.98 1.54
C ASP A 128 -12.32 -10.10 1.04
N GLN A 129 -13.29 -10.72 0.39
CA GLN A 129 -14.56 -10.11 0.01
C GLN A 129 -14.41 -8.90 -0.93
N GLY A 130 -13.47 -8.96 -1.86
CA GLY A 130 -13.22 -7.92 -2.85
C GLY A 130 -12.05 -6.98 -2.50
N GLN A 131 -11.45 -7.12 -1.32
CA GLN A 131 -10.39 -6.20 -0.89
C GLN A 131 -9.10 -6.38 -1.69
N MET A 132 -8.60 -7.59 -1.84
CA MET A 132 -7.35 -7.83 -2.58
C MET A 132 -7.50 -7.48 -4.06
N GLY A 133 -8.65 -7.81 -4.66
CA GLY A 133 -9.00 -7.39 -6.02
C GLY A 133 -9.08 -5.87 -6.16
N GLY A 134 -9.70 -5.19 -5.20
CA GLY A 134 -9.77 -3.73 -5.13
C GLY A 134 -8.40 -3.08 -5.04
N VAL A 135 -7.54 -3.55 -4.15
CA VAL A 135 -6.15 -3.07 -4.02
C VAL A 135 -5.37 -3.28 -5.31
N SER A 136 -5.43 -4.48 -5.89
CA SER A 136 -4.78 -4.79 -7.17
C SER A 136 -5.24 -3.87 -8.29
N ALA A 137 -6.55 -3.61 -8.38
CA ALA A 137 -7.12 -2.69 -9.37
C ALA A 137 -6.61 -1.25 -9.17
N LEU A 138 -6.66 -0.72 -7.96
CA LEU A 138 -6.20 0.63 -7.64
C LEU A 138 -4.70 0.80 -7.92
N MET A 139 -3.86 -0.17 -7.52
CA MET A 139 -2.43 -0.18 -7.85
C MET A 139 -2.21 -0.22 -9.37
N SER A 140 -3.04 -0.96 -10.11
CA SER A 140 -2.93 -1.10 -11.57
C SER A 140 -3.29 0.17 -12.33
N ILE A 141 -4.31 0.91 -11.87
CA ILE A 141 -4.71 2.20 -12.47
C ILE A 141 -3.87 3.37 -11.98
N GLY A 142 -3.03 3.16 -10.98
CA GLY A 142 -2.13 4.18 -10.45
C GLY A 142 -2.80 5.23 -9.55
N LEU A 143 -3.92 4.91 -8.94
CA LEU A 143 -4.62 5.74 -7.96
C LEU A 143 -4.87 4.96 -6.68
N PHE A 144 -4.62 5.57 -5.55
CA PHE A 144 -4.92 4.98 -4.25
C PHE A 144 -5.32 6.08 -3.25
N ASN A 145 -6.03 5.70 -2.20
CA ASN A 145 -6.33 6.61 -1.10
C ASN A 145 -6.08 5.91 0.25
N VAL A 146 -4.98 6.26 0.89
CA VAL A 146 -4.57 5.66 2.18
C VAL A 146 -5.59 5.94 3.29
N THR A 147 -6.24 7.10 3.25
CA THR A 147 -7.19 7.51 4.29
C THR A 147 -8.63 7.02 4.04
N GLY A 148 -8.87 6.31 2.94
CA GLY A 148 -10.19 5.77 2.62
C GLY A 148 -11.26 6.83 2.36
N ASN A 149 -10.89 8.01 1.84
CA ASN A 149 -11.80 9.13 1.57
C ASN A 149 -12.51 9.70 2.82
N GLN A 150 -11.87 9.63 3.98
CA GLN A 150 -12.43 10.19 5.23
C GLN A 150 -12.37 11.72 5.29
N SER A 151 -11.69 12.36 4.36
CA SER A 151 -11.60 13.82 4.26
C SER A 151 -12.75 14.40 3.43
N ALA A 152 -13.20 15.60 3.78
CA ALA A 152 -14.13 16.40 2.97
C ALA A 152 -13.54 16.73 1.57
N ILE A 153 -12.23 16.74 1.45
CA ILE A 153 -11.51 16.87 0.18
C ILE A 153 -10.70 15.59 -0.01
N PRO A 154 -11.19 14.65 -0.83
CA PRO A 154 -10.49 13.39 -1.09
C PRO A 154 -9.15 13.64 -1.76
N VAL A 155 -8.11 12.95 -1.30
CA VAL A 155 -6.76 12.99 -1.87
C VAL A 155 -6.39 11.59 -2.36
N TYR A 156 -5.86 11.51 -3.57
CA TYR A 156 -5.36 10.27 -4.13
C TYR A 156 -3.84 10.32 -4.30
N GLU A 157 -3.17 9.30 -3.83
CA GLU A 157 -1.78 9.04 -4.18
C GLU A 157 -1.72 8.59 -5.63
N ILE A 158 -0.80 9.20 -6.39
CA ILE A 158 -0.61 8.92 -7.81
C ILE A 158 0.64 8.07 -7.98
N THR A 159 0.50 6.96 -8.69
CA THR A 159 1.60 6.10 -9.10
C THR A 159 1.53 5.79 -10.59
N SER A 160 2.59 5.23 -11.14
CA SER A 160 2.63 4.87 -12.56
C SER A 160 1.65 3.72 -12.86
N PRO A 161 0.61 3.92 -13.69
CA PRO A 161 -0.32 2.85 -14.10
C PRO A 161 0.40 1.75 -14.89
N ILE A 162 -0.20 0.56 -14.95
CA ILE A 162 0.28 -0.51 -15.83
C ILE A 162 -0.34 -0.45 -17.24
N PHE A 163 -1.32 0.41 -17.43
CA PHE A 163 -2.05 0.59 -18.69
C PHE A 163 -1.65 1.90 -19.37
N ASP A 164 -1.71 1.91 -20.71
CA ASP A 164 -1.49 3.15 -21.49
C ASP A 164 -2.68 4.10 -21.36
N GLU A 165 -3.89 3.55 -21.25
CA GLU A 165 -5.10 4.32 -21.01
C GLU A 165 -6.03 3.59 -20.05
N VAL A 166 -6.64 4.36 -19.14
CA VAL A 166 -7.73 3.91 -18.26
C VAL A 166 -8.90 4.88 -18.41
N VAL A 167 -10.09 4.36 -18.64
CA VAL A 167 -11.32 5.16 -18.70
C VAL A 167 -12.30 4.68 -17.65
N ILE A 168 -12.61 5.56 -16.70
CA ILE A 168 -13.60 5.34 -15.65
C ILE A 168 -14.88 6.06 -16.08
N LYS A 169 -15.94 5.31 -16.32
CA LYS A 169 -17.28 5.88 -16.60
C LYS A 169 -17.85 6.42 -15.28
N LEU A 170 -18.23 7.68 -15.30
CA LEU A 170 -18.82 8.34 -14.15
C LEU A 170 -20.35 8.28 -14.23
N ASP A 171 -21.00 8.07 -13.08
CA ASP A 171 -22.45 8.13 -13.00
C ASP A 171 -22.91 9.59 -12.99
N GLY A 172 -23.63 10.00 -14.03
CA GLY A 172 -24.13 11.35 -14.20
C GLY A 172 -25.14 11.83 -13.13
N ARG A 173 -25.61 10.91 -12.26
CA ARG A 173 -26.43 11.29 -11.09
C ARG A 173 -25.62 11.96 -10.00
N TYR A 174 -24.31 11.70 -9.94
CA TYR A 174 -23.41 12.16 -8.88
C TYR A 174 -22.29 13.08 -9.38
N TYR A 175 -21.93 12.98 -10.66
CA TYR A 175 -20.77 13.68 -11.22
C TYR A 175 -21.13 14.46 -12.48
N ASN A 176 -20.67 15.70 -12.55
CA ASN A 176 -20.72 16.49 -13.78
C ASN A 176 -19.63 15.98 -14.74
N GLY A 177 -20.03 15.35 -15.82
CA GLY A 177 -19.15 14.75 -16.80
C GLY A 177 -19.41 13.24 -16.95
N GLY A 178 -19.01 12.67 -18.05
CA GLY A 178 -19.33 11.27 -18.37
C GLY A 178 -18.20 10.30 -18.04
N LYS A 179 -16.96 10.79 -17.87
CA LYS A 179 -15.79 9.96 -17.69
C LYS A 179 -14.64 10.70 -16.98
N PHE A 180 -13.80 9.91 -16.32
CA PHE A 180 -12.45 10.28 -15.90
C PHE A 180 -11.46 9.41 -16.67
N SER A 181 -10.48 10.01 -17.34
CA SER A 181 -9.49 9.28 -18.14
C SER A 181 -8.10 9.51 -17.60
N ILE A 182 -7.30 8.44 -17.53
CA ILE A 182 -5.87 8.48 -17.25
C ILE A 182 -5.17 8.05 -18.53
N VAL A 183 -4.32 8.90 -19.07
CA VAL A 183 -3.52 8.61 -20.26
C VAL A 183 -2.06 8.69 -19.89
N THR A 184 -1.30 7.67 -20.22
CA THR A 184 0.14 7.60 -19.96
C THR A 184 0.93 7.73 -21.26
N HIS A 185 2.10 8.31 -21.18
CA HIS A 185 3.04 8.40 -22.29
C HIS A 185 4.32 7.65 -21.92
N HIS A 186 4.84 6.88 -22.87
CA HIS A 186 6.05 6.05 -22.69
C HIS A 186 5.93 5.04 -21.53
N ASN A 187 4.72 4.53 -21.27
CA ASN A 187 4.52 3.51 -20.26
C ASN A 187 5.26 2.23 -20.65
N SER A 188 5.90 1.62 -19.68
CA SER A 188 6.54 0.32 -19.85
C SER A 188 6.75 -0.37 -18.48
N PRO A 189 7.00 -1.69 -18.45
CA PRO A 189 7.35 -2.39 -17.22
C PRO A 189 8.63 -1.88 -16.53
N LYS A 190 9.46 -1.09 -17.23
CA LYS A 190 10.72 -0.53 -16.72
C LYS A 190 10.59 0.93 -16.26
N ASN A 191 9.50 1.59 -16.61
CA ASN A 191 9.28 3.00 -16.32
C ASN A 191 8.43 3.14 -15.05
N ASP A 192 9.08 3.02 -13.89
CA ASP A 192 8.42 3.05 -12.58
C ASP A 192 8.03 4.48 -12.17
N TYR A 193 8.71 5.51 -12.69
CA TYR A 193 8.63 6.87 -12.16
C TYR A 193 7.91 7.84 -13.09
N ILE A 194 6.91 8.53 -12.56
CA ILE A 194 6.22 9.62 -13.23
C ILE A 194 7.17 10.84 -13.27
N GLN A 195 7.41 11.37 -14.45
CA GLN A 195 8.23 12.57 -14.64
C GLN A 195 7.41 13.85 -14.56
N SER A 196 6.16 13.80 -14.99
CA SER A 196 5.21 14.90 -14.90
C SER A 196 3.78 14.34 -14.97
N ALA A 197 2.85 15.09 -14.39
CA ALA A 197 1.43 14.80 -14.48
C ALA A 197 0.65 16.09 -14.73
N LYS A 198 -0.48 15.97 -15.42
CA LYS A 198 -1.42 17.08 -15.63
C LYS A 198 -2.83 16.62 -15.33
N LEU A 199 -3.58 17.43 -14.63
CA LEU A 199 -5.00 17.25 -14.40
C LEU A 199 -5.77 18.33 -15.18
N ASN A 200 -6.57 17.91 -16.16
CA ASN A 200 -7.33 18.84 -17.03
C ASN A 200 -6.44 19.92 -17.67
N GLY A 201 -5.23 19.55 -18.09
CA GLY A 201 -4.25 20.45 -18.69
C GLY A 201 -3.39 21.27 -17.73
N ASN A 202 -3.70 21.27 -16.44
CA ASN A 202 -2.94 21.98 -15.40
C ASN A 202 -1.91 21.04 -14.75
N SER A 203 -0.70 21.57 -14.49
CA SER A 203 0.40 20.87 -13.82
C SER A 203 0.30 21.00 -12.31
#